data_a6c06105baac48c6d7a955d052f49fd1
#
_entry.id   a6c06105baac48c6d7a955d052f49fd1
#
_cell.length_a   1.000
_cell.length_b   1.000
_cell.length_c   1.000
_cell.angle_alpha   90.00
_cell.angle_beta   90.00
_cell.angle_gamma   90.00
#
_symmetry.space_group_name_H-M   'P 1'
#
loop_
_entity.id
_entity.type
_entity.pdbx_description
1 polymer ?
#
loop_
_entity_poly.entity_id
_entity_poly.type
_entity_poly.pdbx_seq_one_letter_code
_entity_poly.pdbx_strand_id
1 'polypeptide(L)'
;MRAKPFLVRTSAGLAQPKPGYQVQGTDVAAIVDAVGAEVTRLKVGDTGFRNAPFGGLADFVAVKEAHLSIMLVGFSMIGATCLPIAGGTAMQALRECGKVQTGDQVLAKGSSGGVGKSVDQR
;
A
#
# COMPACT_ATOMS: atom_id res chain seq x y z
N MET A 1 -9.61 17.10 14.62
CA MET A 1 -8.15 17.12 14.44
C MET A 1 -7.87 16.92 12.94
N ARG A 2 -7.40 17.92 12.22
CA ARG A 2 -7.09 17.82 10.78
C ARG A 2 -5.70 17.20 10.66
N ALA A 3 -5.63 15.94 10.22
CA ALA A 3 -4.35 15.35 9.85
C ALA A 3 -3.81 16.11 8.64
N LYS A 4 -2.62 16.68 8.75
CA LYS A 4 -1.97 17.35 7.63
C LYS A 4 -1.37 16.31 6.70
N PRO A 5 -1.66 16.37 5.40
CA PRO A 5 -1.10 15.44 4.43
C PRO A 5 0.40 15.70 4.24
N PHE A 6 1.16 14.67 3.96
CA PHE A 6 2.50 14.79 3.41
C PHE A 6 2.52 14.29 1.96
N LEU A 7 3.50 14.72 1.19
CA LEU A 7 3.59 14.42 -0.22
C LEU A 7 4.57 13.26 -0.45
N VAL A 8 4.16 12.29 -1.25
CA VAL A 8 4.98 11.12 -1.60
C VAL A 8 5.12 11.07 -3.11
N ARG A 9 6.34 10.89 -3.60
CA ARG A 9 6.61 10.72 -5.02
C ARG A 9 6.39 9.27 -5.42
N THR A 10 5.56 9.04 -6.44
CA THR A 10 5.34 7.73 -7.05
C THR A 10 6.08 7.63 -8.38
N SER A 11 6.38 6.42 -8.81
CA SER A 11 7.04 6.16 -10.10
C SER A 11 6.07 6.05 -11.30
N ALA A 12 4.79 6.32 -11.09
CA ALA A 12 3.76 6.18 -12.12
C ALA A 12 3.49 7.52 -12.81
N GLY A 13 4.14 7.78 -13.92
CA GLY A 13 3.80 8.89 -14.82
C GLY A 13 2.58 8.54 -15.65
N LEU A 14 1.41 9.12 -15.33
CA LEU A 14 0.20 9.00 -16.14
C LEU A 14 -0.41 10.37 -16.37
N ALA A 15 -1.12 10.49 -17.51
CA ALA A 15 -1.76 11.73 -17.94
C ALA A 15 -2.69 12.32 -16.87
N GLN A 16 -2.67 13.64 -16.73
CA GLN A 16 -3.50 14.35 -15.76
C GLN A 16 -5.00 14.06 -15.98
N PRO A 17 -5.73 13.71 -14.91
CA PRO A 17 -7.18 13.53 -15.01
C PRO A 17 -7.87 14.87 -15.30
N LYS A 18 -8.98 14.81 -16.05
CA LYS A 18 -9.83 15.99 -16.29
C LYS A 18 -10.39 16.53 -14.97
N PRO A 19 -10.66 17.84 -14.86
CA PRO A 19 -11.28 18.42 -13.68
C PRO A 19 -12.55 17.65 -13.27
N GLY A 20 -12.66 17.27 -12.01
CA GLY A 20 -13.79 16.51 -11.47
C GLY A 20 -13.59 14.99 -11.38
N TYR A 21 -12.51 14.44 -11.94
CA TYR A 21 -12.18 13.02 -11.78
C TYR A 21 -11.14 12.83 -10.68
N GLN A 22 -11.42 11.92 -9.75
CA GLN A 22 -10.42 11.51 -8.76
C GLN A 22 -9.36 10.66 -9.46
N VAL A 23 -8.09 10.91 -9.12
CA VAL A 23 -6.98 10.06 -9.58
C VAL A 23 -7.20 8.65 -9.05
N GLN A 24 -7.19 7.66 -9.95
CA GLN A 24 -7.36 6.25 -9.60
C GLN A 24 -6.11 5.65 -8.98
N GLY A 25 -6.19 4.37 -8.66
CA GLY A 25 -5.09 3.60 -8.06
C GLY A 25 -5.12 3.66 -6.54
N THR A 26 -4.98 2.50 -5.93
CA THR A 26 -5.10 2.31 -4.49
C THR A 26 -3.83 1.79 -3.86
N ASP A 27 -3.03 1.01 -4.59
CA ASP A 27 -1.74 0.52 -4.11
C ASP A 27 -0.63 1.50 -4.46
N VAL A 28 0.13 1.89 -3.47
CA VAL A 28 1.21 2.87 -3.60
C VAL A 28 2.46 2.33 -2.92
N ALA A 29 3.58 2.37 -3.64
CA ALA A 29 4.91 2.31 -3.05
C ALA A 29 5.68 3.55 -3.49
N ALA A 30 6.31 4.25 -2.57
CA ALA A 30 6.85 5.57 -2.84
C ALA A 30 7.98 5.95 -1.89
N ILE A 31 8.72 6.99 -2.28
CA ILE A 31 9.70 7.66 -1.44
C ILE A 31 9.03 8.90 -0.85
N VAL A 32 9.22 9.13 0.42
CA VAL A 32 8.75 10.33 1.11
C VAL A 32 9.52 11.54 0.59
N ASP A 33 8.84 12.47 -0.07
CA ASP A 33 9.43 13.66 -0.67
C ASP A 33 9.32 14.88 0.26
N ALA A 34 8.24 14.98 1.01
CA ALA A 34 8.03 16.02 2.00
C ALA A 34 7.19 15.53 3.17
N VAL A 35 7.41 16.09 4.34
CA VAL A 35 6.65 15.77 5.56
C VAL A 35 6.04 17.02 6.16
N GLY A 36 4.84 16.89 6.74
CA GLY A 36 4.21 17.97 7.49
C GLY A 36 4.86 18.18 8.86
N ALA A 37 4.68 19.36 9.45
CA ALA A 37 5.31 19.74 10.72
C ALA A 37 4.97 18.82 11.91
N GLU A 38 3.87 18.09 11.84
CA GLU A 38 3.40 17.18 12.91
C GLU A 38 3.79 15.72 12.66
N VAL A 39 4.51 15.41 11.56
CA VAL A 39 4.99 14.07 11.25
C VAL A 39 6.21 13.76 12.10
N THR A 40 6.18 12.63 12.80
CA THR A 40 7.23 12.25 13.76
C THR A 40 7.92 10.92 13.43
N ARG A 41 7.22 10.00 12.74
CA ARG A 41 7.70 8.66 12.44
C ARG A 41 8.40 8.53 11.10
N LEU A 42 8.18 9.49 10.21
CA LEU A 42 8.65 9.47 8.84
C LEU A 42 9.52 10.67 8.56
N LYS A 43 10.52 10.51 7.72
CA LYS A 43 11.38 11.57 7.23
C LYS A 43 11.50 11.52 5.71
N VAL A 44 11.94 12.62 5.12
CA VAL A 44 12.27 12.70 3.70
C VAL A 44 13.32 11.64 3.35
N GLY A 45 13.10 10.91 2.28
CA GLY A 45 13.93 9.80 1.82
C GLY A 45 13.51 8.43 2.32
N ASP A 46 12.61 8.33 3.31
CA ASP A 46 12.06 7.04 3.72
C ASP A 46 11.27 6.40 2.57
N THR A 47 11.35 5.09 2.47
CA THR A 47 10.57 4.32 1.52
C THR A 47 9.42 3.62 2.22
N GLY A 48 8.25 3.66 1.62
CA GLY A 48 7.08 3.06 2.22
C GLY A 48 6.03 2.62 1.20
N PHE A 49 5.07 1.85 1.67
CA PHE A 49 3.94 1.40 0.87
C PHE A 49 2.63 1.49 1.65
N ARG A 50 1.53 1.58 0.93
CA ARG A 50 0.20 1.64 1.54
C ARG A 50 -0.91 1.35 0.54
N ASN A 51 -2.09 1.03 1.09
CA ASN A 51 -3.35 1.17 0.38
C ASN A 51 -3.84 2.62 0.53
N ALA A 52 -3.95 3.35 -0.57
CA ALA A 52 -4.59 4.66 -0.63
C ALA A 52 -6.03 4.48 -1.09
N PRO A 53 -7.01 5.22 -0.55
CA PRO A 53 -8.37 5.11 -1.04
C PRO A 53 -8.49 5.51 -2.53
N PHE A 54 -7.64 6.44 -2.98
CA PHE A 54 -7.48 6.88 -4.38
C PHE A 54 -6.16 7.64 -4.51
N GLY A 55 -5.76 7.94 -5.75
CA GLY A 55 -4.62 8.81 -6.03
C GLY A 55 -3.29 8.09 -6.23
N GLY A 56 -3.28 6.75 -6.30
CA GLY A 56 -2.05 5.98 -6.49
C GLY A 56 -1.42 6.11 -7.87
N LEU A 57 -2.22 6.40 -8.90
CA LEU A 57 -1.76 6.62 -10.28
C LEU A 57 -1.41 8.10 -10.51
N ALA A 58 -0.48 8.62 -9.72
CA ALA A 58 0.01 10.00 -9.81
C ALA A 58 1.50 10.05 -9.46
N ASP A 59 2.17 11.13 -9.89
CA ASP A 59 3.58 11.37 -9.53
C ASP A 59 3.73 11.63 -8.03
N PHE A 60 2.73 12.26 -7.41
CA PHE A 60 2.70 12.54 -5.98
C PHE A 60 1.34 12.21 -5.38
N VAL A 61 1.36 11.68 -4.18
CA VAL A 61 0.15 11.41 -3.41
C VAL A 61 0.33 11.86 -1.96
N ALA A 62 -0.68 12.55 -1.44
CA ALA A 62 -0.71 12.94 -0.03
C ALA A 62 -1.27 11.81 0.82
N VAL A 63 -0.53 11.39 1.83
CA VAL A 63 -0.84 10.24 2.68
C VAL A 63 -0.79 10.64 4.14
N LYS A 64 -1.64 10.04 4.97
CA LYS A 64 -1.53 10.18 6.44
C LYS A 64 -0.40 9.29 6.94
N GLU A 65 0.45 9.82 7.83
CA GLU A 65 1.56 9.10 8.44
C GLU A 65 1.14 7.72 9.00
N ALA A 66 0.01 7.67 9.70
CA ALA A 66 -0.51 6.44 10.30
C ALA A 66 -0.84 5.33 9.28
N HIS A 67 -0.97 5.69 8.01
CA HIS A 67 -1.35 4.75 6.95
C HIS A 67 -0.16 4.30 6.07
N LEU A 68 1.03 4.85 6.24
CA LEU A 68 2.21 4.42 5.52
C LEU A 68 2.98 3.38 6.35
N SER A 69 3.22 2.23 5.75
CA SER A 69 4.14 1.22 6.28
C SER A 69 5.52 1.43 5.69
N ILE A 70 6.55 1.47 6.55
CA ILE A 70 7.93 1.56 6.08
C ILE A 70 8.31 0.26 5.38
N MET A 71 8.98 0.40 4.25
CA MET A 71 9.43 -0.74 3.45
C MET A 71 10.65 -1.40 4.11
N LEU A 72 10.64 -2.71 4.17
CA LEU A 72 11.76 -3.48 4.70
C LEU A 72 12.97 -3.40 3.75
N VAL A 73 14.16 -3.45 4.32
CA VAL A 73 15.41 -3.49 3.55
C VAL A 73 15.42 -4.70 2.61
N GLY A 74 15.80 -4.47 1.36
CA GLY A 74 15.83 -5.51 0.34
C GLY A 74 14.52 -5.74 -0.41
N PHE A 75 13.44 -5.06 -0.05
CA PHE A 75 12.17 -5.12 -0.78
C PHE A 75 12.21 -4.18 -1.99
N SER A 76 11.75 -4.63 -3.15
CA SER A 76 11.66 -3.76 -4.33
C SER A 76 10.39 -2.90 -4.28
N MET A 77 10.44 -1.70 -4.86
CA MET A 77 9.27 -0.83 -5.01
C MET A 77 8.13 -1.51 -5.76
N ILE A 78 8.46 -2.25 -6.83
CA ILE A 78 7.47 -3.01 -7.62
C ILE A 78 6.82 -4.09 -6.75
N GLY A 79 7.61 -4.86 -6.00
CA GLY A 79 7.07 -5.86 -5.07
C GLY A 79 6.19 -5.25 -3.98
N ALA A 80 6.59 -4.09 -3.47
CA ALA A 80 5.83 -3.40 -2.43
C ALA A 80 4.45 -2.91 -2.91
N THR A 81 4.28 -2.54 -4.19
CA THR A 81 2.96 -2.17 -4.74
C THR A 81 1.98 -3.33 -4.84
N CYS A 82 2.47 -4.58 -4.81
CA CYS A 82 1.59 -5.76 -4.87
C CYS A 82 1.01 -6.14 -3.50
N LEU A 83 1.51 -5.57 -2.41
CA LEU A 83 1.18 -6.00 -1.05
C LEU A 83 -0.08 -5.35 -0.46
N PRO A 84 -0.37 -4.04 -0.62
CA PRO A 84 -1.34 -3.38 0.24
C PRO A 84 -2.74 -4.00 0.15
N ILE A 85 -3.34 -4.07 -1.02
CA ILE A 85 -4.68 -4.67 -1.17
C ILE A 85 -4.62 -6.19 -1.14
N ALA A 86 -3.78 -6.80 -1.96
CA ALA A 86 -3.77 -8.25 -2.11
C ALA A 86 -3.29 -8.96 -0.83
N GLY A 87 -2.17 -8.53 -0.28
CA GLY A 87 -1.62 -9.07 0.96
C GLY A 87 -2.49 -8.75 2.18
N GLY A 88 -3.02 -7.52 2.27
CA GLY A 88 -3.95 -7.13 3.33
C GLY A 88 -5.23 -7.96 3.33
N THR A 89 -5.82 -8.17 2.16
CA THR A 89 -7.01 -9.01 2.00
C THR A 89 -6.73 -10.47 2.35
N ALA A 90 -5.60 -11.01 1.89
CA ALA A 90 -5.20 -12.38 2.24
C ALA A 90 -5.00 -12.53 3.76
N MET A 91 -4.36 -11.54 4.40
CA MET A 91 -4.13 -11.52 5.83
C MET A 91 -5.44 -11.50 6.63
N GLN A 92 -6.38 -10.64 6.24
CA GLN A 92 -7.71 -10.58 6.86
C GLN A 92 -8.47 -11.90 6.68
N ALA A 93 -8.46 -12.47 5.47
CA ALA A 93 -9.12 -13.74 5.21
C ALA A 93 -8.59 -14.87 6.09
N LEU A 94 -7.27 -14.96 6.22
CA LEU A 94 -6.64 -16.05 6.99
C LEU A 94 -6.76 -15.83 8.50
N ARG A 95 -6.43 -14.62 9.00
CA ARG A 95 -6.34 -14.36 10.44
C ARG A 95 -7.67 -14.00 11.08
N GLU A 96 -8.40 -13.06 10.49
CA GLU A 96 -9.60 -12.51 11.11
C GLU A 96 -10.84 -13.36 10.81
N CYS A 97 -11.03 -13.75 9.54
CA CYS A 97 -12.19 -14.53 9.13
C CYS A 97 -11.98 -16.03 9.32
N GLY A 98 -10.87 -16.56 8.82
CA GLY A 98 -10.57 -18.00 8.88
C GLY A 98 -9.99 -18.46 10.22
N LYS A 99 -9.40 -17.53 10.99
CA LYS A 99 -8.71 -17.85 12.27
C LYS A 99 -7.71 -19.01 12.15
N VAL A 100 -7.05 -19.06 11.00
CA VAL A 100 -6.12 -20.14 10.63
C VAL A 100 -4.98 -20.21 11.63
N GLN A 101 -4.68 -21.41 12.10
CA GLN A 101 -3.62 -21.72 13.05
C GLN A 101 -2.47 -22.48 12.38
N THR A 102 -1.33 -22.52 13.03
CA THR A 102 -0.21 -23.34 12.57
C THR A 102 -0.60 -24.80 12.51
N GLY A 103 -0.40 -25.42 11.35
CA GLY A 103 -0.76 -26.81 11.07
C GLY A 103 -2.10 -27.01 10.37
N ASP A 104 -2.90 -25.95 10.22
CA ASP A 104 -4.13 -26.03 9.45
C ASP A 104 -3.85 -26.22 7.96
N GLN A 105 -4.72 -26.98 7.31
CA GLN A 105 -4.72 -27.12 5.84
C GLN A 105 -5.71 -26.12 5.23
N VAL A 106 -5.21 -25.26 4.34
CA VAL A 106 -6.00 -24.20 3.71
C VAL A 106 -6.18 -24.49 2.23
N LEU A 107 -7.42 -24.51 1.75
CA LEU A 107 -7.72 -24.58 0.33
C LEU A 107 -7.91 -23.17 -0.25
N ALA A 108 -6.99 -22.73 -1.08
CA ALA A 108 -7.09 -21.44 -1.79
C ALA A 108 -7.68 -21.64 -3.19
N LYS A 109 -8.96 -21.26 -3.37
CA LYS A 109 -9.60 -21.25 -4.69
C LYS A 109 -9.29 -19.92 -5.39
N GLY A 110 -8.76 -19.99 -6.62
CA GLY A 110 -8.36 -18.79 -7.39
C GLY A 110 -6.95 -18.29 -7.05
N SER A 111 -6.04 -19.19 -6.73
CA SER A 111 -4.64 -18.90 -6.33
C SER A 111 -3.79 -18.22 -7.42
N SER A 112 -4.27 -18.16 -8.67
CA SER A 112 -3.60 -17.41 -9.75
C SER A 112 -3.73 -15.87 -9.63
N GLY A 113 -4.72 -15.38 -8.88
CA GLY A 113 -4.91 -13.95 -8.61
C GLY A 113 -4.01 -13.40 -7.50
N GLY A 114 -3.90 -12.08 -7.39
CA GLY A 114 -3.03 -11.42 -6.42
C GLY A 114 -3.28 -11.86 -4.96
N VAL A 115 -4.54 -11.90 -4.53
CA VAL A 115 -4.92 -12.36 -3.17
C VAL A 115 -4.56 -13.83 -2.99
N GLY A 116 -4.91 -14.70 -3.96
CA GLY A 116 -4.60 -16.12 -3.88
C GLY A 116 -3.10 -16.42 -3.81
N LYS A 117 -2.29 -15.74 -4.63
CA LYS A 117 -0.83 -15.83 -4.55
C LYS A 117 -0.28 -15.40 -3.19
N SER A 118 -0.89 -14.39 -2.57
CA SER A 118 -0.48 -13.93 -1.23
C SER A 118 -0.84 -14.95 -0.14
N VAL A 119 -1.85 -15.79 -0.34
CA VAL A 119 -2.20 -16.91 0.54
C VAL A 119 -1.19 -18.05 0.40
N ASP A 120 -0.81 -18.41 -0.83
CA ASP A 120 0.10 -19.52 -1.13
C ASP A 120 1.54 -19.33 -0.60
N GLN A 121 1.94 -18.09 -0.37
CA GLN A 121 3.30 -17.76 0.11
C GLN A 121 3.46 -17.88 1.64
N ARG A 122 2.51 -18.51 2.32
CA ARG A 122 2.54 -18.69 3.78
C ARG A 122 2.73 -20.19 4.21
#